data_afeb96ec1592e2b334c63f7229317e88
#
_entry.id   afeb96ec1592e2b334c63f7229317e88
#
_cell.length_a   1.000
_cell.length_b   1.000
_cell.length_c   1.000
_cell.angle_alpha   90.00
_cell.angle_beta   90.00
_cell.angle_gamma   90.00
#
_symmetry.space_group_name_H-M   'P 1'
#
loop_
_entity.id
_entity.type
_entity.pdbx_description
1 polymer ?
#
loop_
_entity_poly.entity_id
_entity_poly.type
_entity_poly.pdbx_seq_one_letter_code
_entity_poly.pdbx_strand_id
1 'polypeptide(L)'
;MAGRWGEEVWRLAGVLAVCVVFGLLTGHVRDFVILGLAGGIAWHLYNTQRFLRWLNAPDSLGDREAGGVWGEIYYRVSQLQRRNRKRKRKLGKMLAQFRASAEAMPDAAVALGNHWEILWFNDAASRLLGLRQLPDTGRSVLNLLRAPEFHAYVHAGNFDHSLEIGAPGGTGQKLAVRIIPHAGNQRLLLAQDVTERYRLERIRKDFVANASHELRTPLTVIGGFVEHMRHEGTECATRWARPLALMEQQTARMQRIIEDLLLLSGLESGQGGVRTEEVDVGGLIDDLVEEATAAAGPDAPEITADARSEARVLGDAQHLRSAFSNLVMNAVQHTPADGRIEIRWRADSEGGLFEVQDTGEGIPAEHLPRLTERFYRVDVARSRRRGGTGLGLAIVKHVLQKHDARLDIESVVGVGSTFRCAFPPSRLVVADNEDDGRDPAD
;
A
#
# COMPACT_ATOMS: atom_id res chain seq x y z
N MET A 1 -49.62 22.35 -37.39
CA MET A 1 -49.07 22.14 -38.78
C MET A 1 -49.91 22.76 -39.89
N ALA A 2 -51.23 22.86 -39.73
CA ALA A 2 -52.08 23.35 -40.81
C ALA A 2 -51.96 24.88 -41.12
N GLY A 3 -51.57 25.71 -40.17
CA GLY A 3 -51.64 27.18 -40.36
C GLY A 3 -50.63 27.76 -41.35
N ARG A 4 -49.38 27.33 -41.35
CA ARG A 4 -48.32 27.94 -42.19
C ARG A 4 -48.28 27.44 -43.62
N TRP A 5 -48.73 26.21 -43.88
CA TRP A 5 -49.00 25.73 -45.24
C TRP A 5 -50.15 26.49 -45.87
N GLY A 6 -51.17 26.80 -45.05
CA GLY A 6 -52.28 27.66 -45.51
C GLY A 6 -51.82 29.06 -45.93
N GLU A 7 -50.88 29.70 -45.20
CA GLU A 7 -50.34 31.00 -45.56
C GLU A 7 -49.59 30.98 -46.92
N GLU A 8 -48.82 29.91 -47.18
CA GLU A 8 -48.09 29.76 -48.45
C GLU A 8 -49.03 29.51 -49.64
N VAL A 9 -50.04 28.68 -49.39
CA VAL A 9 -51.11 28.44 -50.41
C VAL A 9 -51.86 29.75 -50.69
N TRP A 10 -52.17 30.52 -49.64
CA TRP A 10 -52.84 31.86 -49.82
C TRP A 10 -51.94 32.86 -50.55
N ARG A 11 -50.63 32.86 -50.30
CA ARG A 11 -49.67 33.71 -51.03
C ARG A 11 -49.58 33.33 -52.50
N LEU A 12 -49.49 32.05 -52.78
CA LEU A 12 -49.50 31.57 -54.20
C LEU A 12 -50.83 31.90 -54.89
N ALA A 13 -51.96 31.69 -54.19
CA ALA A 13 -53.27 32.06 -54.70
C ALA A 13 -53.38 33.55 -54.94
N GLY A 14 -52.82 34.37 -53.97
CA GLY A 14 -52.79 35.85 -54.15
C GLY A 14 -51.96 36.32 -55.36
N VAL A 15 -50.77 35.71 -55.55
CA VAL A 15 -49.91 36.02 -56.69
C VAL A 15 -50.60 35.62 -57.99
N LEU A 16 -51.24 34.41 -58.05
CA LEU A 16 -51.99 33.97 -59.18
C LEU A 16 -53.21 34.87 -59.49
N ALA A 17 -53.95 35.28 -58.44
CA ALA A 17 -55.08 36.20 -58.60
C ALA A 17 -54.63 37.56 -59.16
N VAL A 18 -53.52 38.10 -58.71
CA VAL A 18 -52.90 39.32 -59.21
C VAL A 18 -52.48 39.13 -60.68
N CYS A 19 -51.87 38.01 -61.07
CA CYS A 19 -51.49 37.69 -62.43
C CYS A 19 -52.75 37.58 -63.34
N VAL A 20 -53.83 36.97 -62.86
CA VAL A 20 -55.11 36.88 -63.62
C VAL A 20 -55.72 38.27 -63.85
N VAL A 21 -55.76 39.13 -62.82
CA VAL A 21 -56.30 40.48 -62.94
C VAL A 21 -55.52 41.31 -64.00
N PHE A 22 -54.19 41.30 -63.92
CA PHE A 22 -53.32 41.97 -64.87
C PHE A 22 -53.46 41.37 -66.25
N GLY A 23 -53.58 40.06 -66.40
CA GLY A 23 -53.83 39.40 -67.66
C GLY A 23 -55.18 39.77 -68.34
N LEU A 24 -56.22 39.95 -67.53
CA LEU A 24 -57.52 40.43 -67.98
C LEU A 24 -57.45 41.87 -68.47
N LEU A 25 -56.72 42.74 -67.82
CA LEU A 25 -56.52 44.14 -68.17
C LEU A 25 -55.74 44.29 -69.52
N THR A 26 -54.79 43.40 -69.77
CA THR A 26 -53.91 43.46 -70.96
C THR A 26 -54.33 42.55 -72.07
N GLY A 27 -55.34 41.69 -71.89
CA GLY A 27 -55.81 40.69 -72.89
C GLY A 27 -54.92 39.44 -72.99
N HIS A 28 -53.86 39.27 -72.07
CA HIS A 28 -52.85 38.20 -72.11
C HIS A 28 -52.89 37.30 -70.91
N VAL A 29 -54.05 36.84 -70.45
CA VAL A 29 -54.22 36.09 -69.18
C VAL A 29 -53.31 34.84 -69.07
N ARG A 30 -53.17 34.13 -70.18
CA ARG A 30 -52.37 32.92 -70.23
C ARG A 30 -50.88 33.16 -69.90
N ASP A 31 -50.34 34.24 -70.48
CA ASP A 31 -48.90 34.55 -70.34
C ASP A 31 -48.56 35.03 -68.92
N PHE A 32 -49.41 35.83 -68.28
CA PHE A 32 -49.28 36.25 -66.94
C PHE A 32 -49.44 35.10 -65.92
N VAL A 33 -50.31 34.16 -66.11
CA VAL A 33 -50.44 32.99 -65.25
C VAL A 33 -49.21 32.10 -65.37
N ILE A 34 -48.69 31.88 -66.60
CA ILE A 34 -47.45 31.08 -66.82
C ILE A 34 -46.29 31.80 -66.13
N LEU A 35 -46.15 33.13 -66.21
CA LEU A 35 -45.13 33.92 -65.59
C LEU A 35 -45.19 33.83 -64.01
N GLY A 36 -46.39 33.89 -63.44
CA GLY A 36 -46.60 33.73 -61.99
C GLY A 36 -46.25 32.33 -61.54
N LEU A 37 -46.60 31.29 -62.23
CA LEU A 37 -46.24 29.90 -61.93
C LEU A 37 -44.70 29.70 -62.02
N ALA A 38 -44.08 30.17 -63.11
CA ALA A 38 -42.67 30.09 -63.35
C ALA A 38 -41.88 30.83 -62.22
N GLY A 39 -42.34 32.02 -61.78
CA GLY A 39 -41.78 32.75 -60.67
C GLY A 39 -41.89 31.99 -59.35
N GLY A 40 -43.04 31.33 -59.10
CA GLY A 40 -43.22 30.48 -57.88
C GLY A 40 -42.27 29.27 -57.87
N ILE A 41 -42.10 28.62 -59.00
CA ILE A 41 -41.17 27.48 -59.14
C ILE A 41 -39.72 27.96 -58.95
N ALA A 42 -39.34 29.06 -59.59
CA ALA A 42 -37.99 29.65 -59.44
C ALA A 42 -37.67 30.01 -57.98
N TRP A 43 -38.64 30.59 -57.25
CA TRP A 43 -38.51 30.90 -55.83
C TRP A 43 -38.35 29.63 -54.98
N HIS A 44 -39.10 28.59 -55.23
CA HIS A 44 -38.95 27.32 -54.53
C HIS A 44 -37.59 26.64 -54.78
N LEU A 45 -37.14 26.64 -56.03
CA LEU A 45 -35.85 26.11 -56.46
C LEU A 45 -34.70 26.89 -55.80
N TYR A 46 -34.79 28.21 -55.77
CA TYR A 46 -33.82 29.07 -55.10
C TYR A 46 -33.72 28.73 -53.59
N ASN A 47 -34.86 28.65 -52.90
CA ASN A 47 -34.89 28.29 -51.50
C ASN A 47 -34.38 26.86 -51.23
N THR A 48 -34.66 25.91 -52.10
CA THR A 48 -34.14 24.55 -52.05
C THR A 48 -32.60 24.55 -52.16
N GLN A 49 -32.04 25.26 -53.12
CA GLN A 49 -30.58 25.39 -53.27
C GLN A 49 -29.94 26.10 -52.04
N ARG A 50 -30.59 27.11 -51.55
CA ARG A 50 -30.15 27.83 -50.31
C ARG A 50 -30.16 26.89 -49.11
N PHE A 51 -31.20 26.08 -48.95
CA PHE A 51 -31.30 25.09 -47.87
C PHE A 51 -30.22 24.00 -47.97
N LEU A 52 -29.98 23.45 -49.18
CA LEU A 52 -28.93 22.45 -49.41
C LEU A 52 -27.52 23.03 -49.09
N ARG A 53 -27.24 24.25 -49.51
CA ARG A 53 -25.97 24.94 -49.17
C ARG A 53 -25.82 25.10 -47.66
N TRP A 54 -26.87 25.54 -46.98
CA TRP A 54 -26.86 25.67 -45.51
C TRP A 54 -26.72 24.32 -44.82
N LEU A 55 -27.31 23.24 -45.31
CA LEU A 55 -27.17 21.91 -44.73
C LEU A 55 -25.71 21.43 -44.74
N ASN A 56 -24.95 21.76 -45.78
CA ASN A 56 -23.53 21.41 -45.93
C ASN A 56 -22.59 22.36 -45.13
N ALA A 57 -23.01 23.58 -44.82
CA ALA A 57 -22.25 24.57 -44.08
C ALA A 57 -23.13 25.29 -43.04
N PRO A 58 -23.51 24.61 -41.94
CA PRO A 58 -24.54 25.08 -41.01
C PRO A 58 -24.12 26.27 -40.12
N ASP A 59 -22.87 26.69 -40.17
CA ASP A 59 -22.34 27.81 -39.37
C ASP A 59 -22.36 29.17 -40.12
N SER A 60 -22.87 29.22 -41.35
CA SER A 60 -23.09 30.48 -42.10
C SER A 60 -24.28 31.25 -41.47
N LEU A 61 -23.99 32.48 -41.01
CA LEU A 61 -24.88 33.36 -40.25
C LEU A 61 -26.12 33.90 -40.99
N GLY A 62 -26.44 33.38 -42.17
CA GLY A 62 -27.38 34.01 -43.11
C GLY A 62 -28.85 33.66 -42.99
N ASP A 63 -29.28 32.66 -42.20
CA ASP A 63 -30.57 31.98 -42.41
C ASP A 63 -31.62 32.18 -41.30
N ARG A 64 -31.52 33.23 -40.48
CA ARG A 64 -32.56 33.52 -39.46
C ARG A 64 -33.83 34.19 -40.02
N GLU A 65 -33.82 34.67 -41.28
CA GLU A 65 -34.93 35.45 -41.87
C GLU A 65 -35.77 34.73 -42.90
N ALA A 66 -35.64 33.43 -43.05
CA ALA A 66 -36.54 32.68 -43.94
C ALA A 66 -37.95 32.65 -43.35
N GLY A 67 -38.88 33.34 -43.97
CA GLY A 67 -40.30 33.33 -43.60
C GLY A 67 -41.03 32.10 -44.17
N GLY A 68 -42.25 31.85 -43.67
CA GLY A 68 -43.13 30.82 -44.21
C GLY A 68 -42.68 29.38 -43.91
N VAL A 69 -42.97 28.45 -44.80
CA VAL A 69 -42.68 27.00 -44.68
C VAL A 69 -41.15 26.74 -44.57
N TRP A 70 -40.36 27.48 -45.34
CA TRP A 70 -38.91 27.33 -45.31
C TRP A 70 -38.29 27.70 -43.93
N GLY A 71 -38.79 28.74 -43.31
CA GLY A 71 -38.35 29.12 -41.94
C GLY A 71 -38.61 28.02 -40.89
N GLU A 72 -39.76 27.32 -41.01
CA GLU A 72 -40.07 26.20 -40.12
C GLU A 72 -39.17 24.99 -40.38
N ILE A 73 -38.86 24.69 -41.67
CA ILE A 73 -37.92 23.61 -42.02
C ILE A 73 -36.52 23.88 -41.43
N TYR A 74 -35.98 25.09 -41.62
CA TYR A 74 -34.71 25.52 -41.05
C TYR A 74 -34.71 25.38 -39.53
N TYR A 75 -35.77 25.83 -38.87
CA TYR A 75 -35.88 25.75 -37.41
C TYR A 75 -35.88 24.31 -36.89
N ARG A 76 -36.67 23.42 -37.49
CA ARG A 76 -36.76 22.00 -37.11
C ARG A 76 -35.45 21.27 -37.33
N VAL A 77 -34.83 21.46 -38.49
CA VAL A 77 -33.51 20.84 -38.80
C VAL A 77 -32.45 21.35 -37.88
N SER A 78 -32.40 22.68 -37.61
CA SER A 78 -31.49 23.26 -36.62
C SER A 78 -31.67 22.68 -35.21
N GLN A 79 -32.91 22.50 -34.78
CA GLN A 79 -33.20 21.85 -33.51
C GLN A 79 -32.69 20.41 -33.44
N LEU A 80 -32.93 19.61 -34.53
CA LEU A 80 -32.46 18.24 -34.62
C LEU A 80 -30.93 18.18 -34.58
N GLN A 81 -30.24 19.05 -35.33
CA GLN A 81 -28.78 19.14 -35.33
C GLN A 81 -28.23 19.54 -33.95
N ARG A 82 -28.83 20.55 -33.27
CA ARG A 82 -28.47 20.95 -31.91
C ARG A 82 -28.65 19.82 -30.93
N ARG A 83 -29.77 19.05 -31.02
CA ARG A 83 -30.00 17.86 -30.17
C ARG A 83 -28.96 16.78 -30.41
N ASN A 84 -28.63 16.50 -31.68
CA ASN A 84 -27.60 15.51 -32.03
C ASN A 84 -26.20 15.93 -31.59
N ARG A 85 -25.82 17.22 -31.78
CA ARG A 85 -24.54 17.76 -31.28
C ARG A 85 -24.47 17.67 -29.74
N LYS A 86 -25.55 18.01 -29.03
CA LYS A 86 -25.62 17.86 -27.55
C LYS A 86 -25.49 16.38 -27.14
N ARG A 87 -26.16 15.45 -27.81
CA ARG A 87 -26.06 13.99 -27.53
C ARG A 87 -24.64 13.49 -27.77
N LYS A 88 -24.03 13.82 -28.93
CA LYS A 88 -22.64 13.44 -29.24
C LYS A 88 -21.65 14.00 -28.21
N ARG A 89 -21.80 15.28 -27.82
CA ARG A 89 -20.95 15.90 -26.78
C ARG A 89 -21.14 15.23 -25.42
N LYS A 90 -22.40 14.92 -25.03
CA LYS A 90 -22.68 14.20 -23.78
C LYS A 90 -22.06 12.81 -23.78
N LEU A 91 -22.21 12.06 -24.87
CA LEU A 91 -21.62 10.72 -25.01
C LEU A 91 -20.10 10.79 -24.97
N GLY A 92 -19.49 11.74 -25.70
CA GLY A 92 -18.03 11.95 -25.65
C GLY A 92 -17.52 12.30 -24.26
N LYS A 93 -18.24 13.15 -23.51
CA LYS A 93 -17.89 13.45 -22.10
C LYS A 93 -18.02 12.20 -21.20
N MET A 94 -19.07 11.41 -21.36
CA MET A 94 -19.24 10.17 -20.58
C MET A 94 -18.13 9.15 -20.88
N LEU A 95 -17.76 8.98 -22.15
CA LEU A 95 -16.64 8.10 -22.53
C LEU A 95 -15.30 8.60 -21.98
N ALA A 96 -15.04 9.92 -22.06
CA ALA A 96 -13.83 10.50 -21.49
C ALA A 96 -13.78 10.34 -19.98
N GLN A 97 -14.89 10.55 -19.28
CA GLN A 97 -14.98 10.36 -17.84
C GLN A 97 -14.81 8.88 -17.46
N PHE A 98 -15.39 7.95 -18.19
CA PHE A 98 -15.21 6.52 -17.95
C PHE A 98 -13.75 6.10 -18.15
N ARG A 99 -13.09 6.57 -19.22
CA ARG A 99 -11.65 6.34 -19.43
C ARG A 99 -10.81 6.91 -18.30
N ALA A 100 -11.05 8.15 -17.91
CA ALA A 100 -10.32 8.76 -16.81
C ALA A 100 -10.50 7.99 -15.48
N SER A 101 -11.70 7.48 -15.21
CA SER A 101 -11.94 6.64 -14.03
C SER A 101 -11.20 5.30 -14.12
N ALA A 102 -11.15 4.66 -15.28
CA ALA A 102 -10.42 3.41 -15.49
C ALA A 102 -8.90 3.61 -15.41
N GLU A 103 -8.36 4.75 -15.89
CA GLU A 103 -6.95 5.11 -15.75
C GLU A 103 -6.55 5.40 -14.29
N ALA A 104 -7.46 5.95 -13.49
CA ALA A 104 -7.23 6.23 -12.07
C ALA A 104 -7.28 4.99 -11.16
N MET A 105 -7.67 3.81 -11.68
CA MET A 105 -7.66 2.58 -10.88
C MET A 105 -6.25 2.17 -10.49
N PRO A 106 -6.01 1.81 -9.20
CA PRO A 106 -4.70 1.34 -8.75
C PRO A 106 -4.36 -0.05 -9.30
N ASP A 107 -5.37 -0.88 -9.55
CA ASP A 107 -5.24 -2.23 -10.09
C ASP A 107 -5.10 -2.20 -11.61
N ALA A 108 -4.29 -3.11 -12.15
CA ALA A 108 -4.14 -3.30 -13.58
C ALA A 108 -5.44 -3.84 -14.18
N ALA A 109 -5.94 -3.18 -15.21
CA ALA A 109 -7.11 -3.61 -15.99
C ALA A 109 -6.72 -3.71 -17.47
N VAL A 110 -6.95 -4.90 -18.06
CA VAL A 110 -6.63 -5.19 -19.45
C VAL A 110 -7.85 -5.81 -20.12
N ALA A 111 -8.39 -5.16 -21.13
CA ALA A 111 -9.47 -5.70 -21.98
C ALA A 111 -8.84 -6.60 -23.05
N LEU A 112 -9.31 -7.84 -23.12
CA LEU A 112 -8.82 -8.87 -24.02
C LEU A 112 -9.92 -9.27 -25.01
N GLY A 113 -9.54 -9.49 -26.25
CA GLY A 113 -10.41 -10.04 -27.28
C GLY A 113 -10.48 -11.56 -27.27
N ASN A 114 -11.11 -12.12 -28.32
CA ASN A 114 -11.40 -13.55 -28.41
C ASN A 114 -10.17 -14.45 -28.48
N HIS A 115 -9.08 -13.94 -29.08
CA HIS A 115 -7.78 -14.64 -29.24
C HIS A 115 -6.74 -14.20 -28.22
N TRP A 116 -7.19 -13.66 -27.07
CA TRP A 116 -6.33 -13.13 -26.01
C TRP A 116 -5.50 -11.91 -26.42
N GLU A 117 -5.88 -11.24 -27.52
CA GLU A 117 -5.28 -10.00 -27.97
C GLU A 117 -5.67 -8.84 -27.05
N ILE A 118 -4.71 -7.97 -26.75
CA ILE A 118 -4.92 -6.79 -25.91
C ILE A 118 -5.66 -5.73 -26.72
N LEU A 119 -6.86 -5.39 -26.31
CA LEU A 119 -7.68 -4.34 -26.93
C LEU A 119 -7.43 -2.98 -26.29
N TRP A 120 -7.30 -2.96 -24.98
CA TRP A 120 -7.05 -1.77 -24.18
C TRP A 120 -6.49 -2.15 -22.81
N PHE A 121 -5.76 -1.25 -22.17
CA PHE A 121 -5.32 -1.36 -20.80
C PHE A 121 -5.08 0.01 -20.16
N ASN A 122 -5.11 0.07 -18.81
CA ASN A 122 -4.89 1.29 -18.04
C ASN A 122 -3.41 1.48 -17.66
N ASP A 123 -3.09 2.65 -17.07
CA ASP A 123 -1.73 2.98 -16.62
C ASP A 123 -1.19 2.01 -15.56
N ALA A 124 -2.06 1.49 -14.68
CA ALA A 124 -1.64 0.49 -13.70
C ALA A 124 -1.15 -0.81 -14.37
N ALA A 125 -1.75 -1.22 -15.48
CA ALA A 125 -1.28 -2.37 -16.24
C ALA A 125 0.11 -2.12 -16.87
N SER A 126 0.40 -0.89 -17.27
CA SER A 126 1.76 -0.52 -17.70
C SER A 126 2.78 -0.67 -16.58
N ARG A 127 2.44 -0.24 -15.37
CA ARG A 127 3.34 -0.32 -14.21
C ARG A 127 3.51 -1.73 -13.69
N LEU A 128 2.41 -2.47 -13.50
CA LEU A 128 2.41 -3.78 -12.84
C LEU A 128 2.75 -4.94 -13.80
N LEU A 129 2.29 -4.86 -15.04
CA LEU A 129 2.50 -5.92 -16.05
C LEU A 129 3.57 -5.57 -17.07
N GLY A 130 4.12 -4.34 -17.05
CA GLY A 130 5.13 -3.88 -17.98
C GLY A 130 4.62 -3.64 -19.40
N LEU A 131 3.30 -3.46 -19.60
CA LEU A 131 2.69 -3.28 -20.90
C LEU A 131 2.99 -1.89 -21.49
N ARG A 132 3.20 -1.82 -22.80
CA ARG A 132 3.46 -0.57 -23.54
C ARG A 132 2.37 -0.34 -24.58
N GLN A 133 1.79 0.86 -24.59
CA GLN A 133 0.59 1.13 -25.40
C GLN A 133 0.75 0.85 -26.89
N LEU A 134 1.83 1.26 -27.54
CA LEU A 134 1.98 1.09 -29.00
C LEU A 134 2.45 -0.31 -29.43
N PRO A 135 3.48 -0.94 -28.80
CA PRO A 135 3.94 -2.23 -29.30
C PRO A 135 3.08 -3.42 -28.85
N ASP A 136 2.29 -3.31 -27.78
CA ASP A 136 1.63 -4.47 -27.16
C ASP A 136 0.12 -4.53 -27.43
N THR A 137 -0.52 -3.43 -27.82
CA THR A 137 -1.93 -3.44 -28.27
C THR A 137 -2.07 -4.28 -29.55
N GLY A 138 -3.03 -5.19 -29.56
CA GLY A 138 -3.24 -6.17 -30.63
C GLY A 138 -2.40 -7.44 -30.54
N ARG A 139 -1.43 -7.51 -29.59
CA ARG A 139 -0.69 -8.75 -29.31
C ARG A 139 -1.40 -9.60 -28.28
N SER A 140 -1.15 -10.90 -28.32
CA SER A 140 -1.69 -11.81 -27.31
C SER A 140 -1.00 -11.58 -25.96
N VAL A 141 -1.80 -11.43 -24.89
CA VAL A 141 -1.32 -11.31 -23.51
C VAL A 141 -0.50 -12.52 -23.07
N LEU A 142 -0.73 -13.70 -23.66
CA LEU A 142 0.01 -14.93 -23.38
C LEU A 142 1.49 -14.83 -23.78
N ASN A 143 1.81 -14.02 -24.78
CA ASN A 143 3.19 -13.80 -25.20
C ASN A 143 3.97 -12.85 -24.28
N LEU A 144 3.25 -12.05 -23.50
CA LEU A 144 3.80 -11.06 -22.61
C LEU A 144 3.90 -11.59 -21.16
N LEU A 145 2.84 -12.26 -20.68
CA LEU A 145 2.82 -12.95 -19.39
C LEU A 145 3.27 -14.39 -19.57
N ARG A 146 4.60 -14.63 -19.53
CA ARG A 146 5.21 -15.92 -19.81
C ARG A 146 5.23 -16.91 -18.64
N ALA A 147 4.63 -16.55 -17.50
CA ALA A 147 4.57 -17.43 -16.33
C ALA A 147 3.83 -18.74 -16.70
N PRO A 148 4.46 -19.94 -16.49
CA PRO A 148 3.83 -21.21 -16.83
C PRO A 148 2.49 -21.41 -16.14
N GLU A 149 2.37 -20.92 -14.91
CA GLU A 149 1.14 -20.96 -14.10
C GLU A 149 0.01 -20.16 -14.77
N PHE A 150 0.33 -19.01 -15.38
CA PHE A 150 -0.65 -18.21 -16.10
C PHE A 150 -1.15 -18.92 -17.36
N HIS A 151 -0.27 -19.57 -18.10
CA HIS A 151 -0.66 -20.37 -19.25
C HIS A 151 -1.55 -21.54 -18.85
N ALA A 152 -1.21 -22.27 -17.79
CA ALA A 152 -2.03 -23.36 -17.26
C ALA A 152 -3.42 -22.86 -16.82
N TYR A 153 -3.48 -21.71 -16.14
CA TYR A 153 -4.73 -21.07 -15.71
C TYR A 153 -5.65 -20.72 -16.89
N VAL A 154 -5.08 -20.16 -17.94
CA VAL A 154 -5.82 -19.83 -19.16
C VAL A 154 -6.32 -21.09 -19.89
N HIS A 155 -5.49 -22.12 -19.99
CA HIS A 155 -5.86 -23.39 -20.62
C HIS A 155 -6.91 -24.17 -19.83
N ALA A 156 -6.89 -24.09 -18.51
CA ALA A 156 -7.90 -24.73 -17.66
C ALA A 156 -9.29 -24.10 -17.83
N GLY A 157 -9.37 -22.83 -18.25
CA GLY A 157 -10.63 -22.13 -18.49
C GLY A 157 -11.50 -21.89 -17.27
N ASN A 158 -11.01 -22.21 -16.05
CA ASN A 158 -11.70 -21.95 -14.81
C ASN A 158 -11.15 -20.66 -14.18
N PHE A 159 -11.97 -19.61 -14.20
CA PHE A 159 -11.63 -18.27 -13.73
C PHE A 159 -12.31 -17.89 -12.39
N ASP A 160 -12.84 -18.87 -11.66
CA ASP A 160 -13.52 -18.63 -10.37
C ASP A 160 -12.56 -18.12 -9.30
N HIS A 161 -11.29 -18.48 -9.40
CA HIS A 161 -10.23 -18.11 -8.47
C HIS A 161 -9.20 -17.21 -9.12
N SER A 162 -8.58 -16.32 -8.31
CA SER A 162 -7.43 -15.54 -8.74
C SER A 162 -6.16 -16.40 -8.72
N LEU A 163 -5.29 -16.19 -9.69
CA LEU A 163 -3.97 -16.79 -9.77
C LEU A 163 -2.92 -15.83 -9.22
N GLU A 164 -2.08 -16.29 -8.30
CA GLU A 164 -0.94 -15.51 -7.80
C GLU A 164 0.31 -15.81 -8.63
N ILE A 165 0.88 -14.78 -9.26
CA ILE A 165 2.10 -14.87 -10.07
C ILE A 165 3.13 -13.83 -9.64
N GLY A 166 4.40 -14.04 -9.99
CA GLY A 166 5.40 -12.99 -9.93
C GLY A 166 5.18 -11.94 -11.02
N ALA A 167 5.40 -10.67 -10.70
CA ALA A 167 5.32 -9.60 -11.70
C ALA A 167 6.32 -9.82 -12.84
N PRO A 168 5.95 -9.55 -14.09
CA PRO A 168 6.87 -9.58 -15.21
C PRO A 168 8.03 -8.59 -14.99
N GLY A 169 9.26 -9.01 -15.26
CA GLY A 169 10.44 -8.13 -15.09
C GLY A 169 11.27 -8.34 -13.82
N GLY A 170 10.91 -9.29 -12.95
CA GLY A 170 11.74 -9.69 -11.82
C GLY A 170 11.80 -8.66 -10.68
N THR A 171 10.81 -7.78 -10.55
CA THR A 171 10.73 -6.75 -9.50
C THR A 171 10.48 -7.31 -8.09
N GLY A 172 10.29 -8.64 -7.96
CA GLY A 172 9.96 -9.30 -6.70
C GLY A 172 8.51 -9.09 -6.23
N GLN A 173 7.71 -8.33 -6.98
CA GLN A 173 6.30 -8.11 -6.68
C GLN A 173 5.45 -9.37 -6.93
N LYS A 174 4.40 -9.56 -6.14
CA LYS A 174 3.39 -10.61 -6.30
C LYS A 174 2.09 -10.00 -6.78
N LEU A 175 1.54 -10.56 -7.86
CA LEU A 175 0.30 -10.09 -8.46
C LEU A 175 -0.76 -11.18 -8.33
N ALA A 176 -1.97 -10.80 -7.88
CA ALA A 176 -3.16 -11.63 -7.98
C ALA A 176 -3.86 -11.30 -9.31
N VAL A 177 -3.82 -12.24 -10.25
CA VAL A 177 -4.41 -12.08 -11.58
C VAL A 177 -5.74 -12.81 -11.61
N ARG A 178 -6.79 -12.13 -12.10
CA ARG A 178 -8.12 -12.70 -12.31
C ARG A 178 -8.62 -12.37 -13.70
N ILE A 179 -9.23 -13.35 -14.36
CA ILE A 179 -9.87 -13.18 -15.65
C ILE A 179 -11.38 -13.22 -15.44
N ILE A 180 -12.09 -12.22 -15.97
CA ILE A 180 -13.54 -12.09 -15.89
C ILE A 180 -14.09 -12.14 -17.31
N PRO A 181 -14.94 -13.14 -17.65
CA PRO A 181 -15.64 -13.15 -18.92
C PRO A 181 -16.55 -11.92 -19.05
N HIS A 182 -16.53 -11.28 -20.21
CA HIS A 182 -17.33 -10.08 -20.51
C HIS A 182 -18.19 -10.30 -21.76
N ALA A 183 -19.15 -9.39 -22.00
CA ALA A 183 -20.08 -9.49 -23.12
C ALA A 183 -19.36 -9.63 -24.49
N GLY A 184 -19.90 -10.42 -25.41
CA GLY A 184 -19.34 -10.59 -26.75
C GLY A 184 -18.08 -11.46 -26.82
N ASN A 185 -17.91 -12.42 -25.91
CA ASN A 185 -16.75 -13.32 -25.84
C ASN A 185 -15.42 -12.62 -25.54
N GLN A 186 -15.47 -11.36 -25.05
CA GLN A 186 -14.32 -10.61 -24.55
C GLN A 186 -14.02 -11.01 -23.09
N ARG A 187 -12.84 -10.68 -22.63
CA ARG A 187 -12.40 -10.93 -21.25
C ARG A 187 -11.77 -9.69 -20.65
N LEU A 188 -11.96 -9.52 -19.35
CA LEU A 188 -11.25 -8.50 -18.58
C LEU A 188 -10.24 -9.20 -17.67
N LEU A 189 -8.95 -8.90 -17.86
CA LEU A 189 -7.90 -9.33 -16.96
C LEU A 189 -7.67 -8.22 -15.94
N LEU A 190 -7.79 -8.56 -14.66
CA LEU A 190 -7.45 -7.69 -13.54
C LEU A 190 -6.20 -8.23 -12.88
N ALA A 191 -5.24 -7.37 -12.54
CA ALA A 191 -4.07 -7.76 -11.74
C ALA A 191 -3.88 -6.76 -10.62
N GLN A 192 -3.87 -7.27 -9.39
CA GLN A 192 -3.71 -6.51 -8.16
C GLN A 192 -2.35 -6.80 -7.54
N ASP A 193 -1.65 -5.78 -7.06
CA ASP A 193 -0.44 -5.97 -6.26
C ASP A 193 -0.82 -6.48 -4.86
N VAL A 194 -0.42 -7.70 -4.56
CA VAL A 194 -0.64 -8.37 -3.28
C VAL A 194 0.66 -8.62 -2.52
N THR A 195 1.73 -7.92 -2.89
CA THR A 195 3.09 -8.12 -2.34
C THR A 195 3.11 -7.99 -0.83
N GLU A 196 2.52 -6.92 -0.30
CA GLU A 196 2.45 -6.69 1.15
C GLU A 196 1.62 -7.75 1.87
N ARG A 197 0.47 -8.13 1.33
CA ARG A 197 -0.36 -9.20 1.90
C ARG A 197 0.41 -10.52 1.94
N TYR A 198 1.05 -10.88 0.82
CA TYR A 198 1.85 -12.10 0.73
C TYR A 198 3.05 -12.09 1.70
N ARG A 199 3.71 -10.93 1.83
CA ARG A 199 4.81 -10.74 2.77
C ARG A 199 4.36 -10.94 4.21
N LEU A 200 3.24 -10.32 4.60
CA LEU A 200 2.67 -10.45 5.95
C LEU A 200 2.25 -11.89 6.26
N GLU A 201 1.59 -12.57 5.31
CA GLU A 201 1.21 -13.98 5.47
C GLU A 201 2.43 -14.90 5.60
N ARG A 202 3.50 -14.64 4.83
CA ARG A 202 4.75 -15.38 4.93
C ARG A 202 5.43 -15.16 6.28
N ILE A 203 5.55 -13.90 6.71
CA ILE A 203 6.10 -13.57 8.03
C ILE A 203 5.32 -14.29 9.13
N ARG A 204 3.98 -14.31 9.04
CA ARG A 204 3.14 -15.01 10.01
C ARG A 204 3.37 -16.52 10.00
N LYS A 205 3.47 -17.14 8.82
CA LYS A 205 3.75 -18.59 8.71
C LYS A 205 5.13 -18.93 9.27
N ASP A 206 6.15 -18.16 8.91
CA ASP A 206 7.53 -18.34 9.38
C ASP A 206 7.59 -18.17 10.91
N PHE A 207 6.86 -17.19 11.45
CA PHE A 207 6.73 -16.94 12.89
C PHE A 207 6.16 -18.18 13.63
N VAL A 208 5.01 -18.72 13.18
CA VAL A 208 4.39 -19.89 13.82
C VAL A 208 5.28 -21.11 13.70
N ALA A 209 5.91 -21.33 12.54
CA ALA A 209 6.82 -22.45 12.34
C ALA A 209 8.03 -22.39 13.28
N ASN A 210 8.68 -21.23 13.36
CA ASN A 210 9.86 -21.01 14.20
C ASN A 210 9.53 -21.11 15.70
N ALA A 211 8.40 -20.50 16.14
CA ALA A 211 7.92 -20.63 17.52
C ALA A 211 7.69 -22.09 17.90
N SER A 212 7.06 -22.87 16.99
CA SER A 212 6.81 -24.30 17.22
C SER A 212 8.12 -25.10 17.35
N HIS A 213 9.13 -24.78 16.55
CA HIS A 213 10.44 -25.43 16.63
C HIS A 213 11.19 -25.06 17.91
N GLU A 214 11.20 -23.79 18.31
CA GLU A 214 11.90 -23.33 19.53
C GLU A 214 11.23 -23.83 20.80
N LEU A 215 9.92 -24.11 20.79
CA LEU A 215 9.21 -24.73 21.92
C LEU A 215 9.34 -26.28 21.94
N ARG A 216 9.38 -26.91 20.77
CA ARG A 216 9.48 -28.39 20.69
C ARG A 216 10.80 -28.90 21.26
N THR A 217 11.92 -28.23 20.99
CA THR A 217 13.26 -28.65 21.45
C THR A 217 13.35 -28.78 22.98
N PRO A 218 13.03 -27.74 23.79
CA PRO A 218 13.06 -27.86 25.24
C PRO A 218 12.03 -28.86 25.79
N LEU A 219 10.85 -28.95 25.16
CA LEU A 219 9.83 -29.93 25.55
C LEU A 219 10.32 -31.37 25.37
N THR A 220 11.03 -31.65 24.26
CA THR A 220 11.65 -32.96 24.03
C THR A 220 12.68 -33.32 25.09
N VAL A 221 13.50 -32.36 25.52
CA VAL A 221 14.49 -32.53 26.57
C VAL A 221 13.83 -32.85 27.92
N ILE A 222 12.79 -32.07 28.28
CA ILE A 222 12.01 -32.29 29.52
C ILE A 222 11.36 -33.68 29.47
N GLY A 223 10.68 -34.01 28.35
CA GLY A 223 10.02 -35.28 28.16
C GLY A 223 10.98 -36.47 28.28
N GLY A 224 12.17 -36.37 27.68
CA GLY A 224 13.19 -37.41 27.78
C GLY A 224 13.70 -37.63 29.22
N PHE A 225 13.90 -36.58 30.01
CA PHE A 225 14.27 -36.72 31.41
C PHE A 225 13.13 -37.31 32.26
N VAL A 226 11.89 -36.87 32.04
CA VAL A 226 10.72 -37.46 32.75
C VAL A 226 10.57 -38.93 32.43
N GLU A 227 10.73 -39.33 31.16
CA GLU A 227 10.65 -40.75 30.75
C GLU A 227 11.78 -41.56 31.39
N HIS A 228 13.02 -41.02 31.39
CA HIS A 228 14.16 -41.66 32.04
C HIS A 228 13.93 -41.86 33.56
N MET A 229 13.42 -40.81 34.26
CA MET A 229 13.05 -40.90 35.69
C MET A 229 12.00 -41.94 35.99
N ARG A 230 11.04 -42.17 35.09
CA ARG A 230 10.00 -43.19 35.25
C ARG A 230 10.56 -44.62 35.18
N HIS A 231 11.64 -44.84 34.42
CA HIS A 231 12.20 -46.17 34.18
C HIS A 231 13.25 -46.59 35.28
N GLU A 232 13.90 -45.65 35.92
CA GLU A 232 15.04 -45.95 36.81
C GLU A 232 14.72 -46.05 38.32
N GLY A 233 13.46 -45.84 38.75
CA GLY A 233 13.10 -45.92 40.18
C GLY A 233 13.75 -44.84 41.07
N THR A 234 13.26 -44.69 42.32
CA THR A 234 13.38 -43.46 43.15
C THR A 234 14.63 -43.41 44.08
N GLU A 235 15.66 -44.19 43.91
CA GLU A 235 16.65 -44.38 45.00
C GLU A 235 17.80 -43.37 45.15
N CYS A 236 17.91 -42.32 44.35
CA CYS A 236 19.04 -41.35 44.56
C CYS A 236 18.70 -39.92 44.21
N ALA A 237 18.38 -39.08 45.22
CA ALA A 237 18.11 -37.65 45.04
C ALA A 237 19.28 -36.89 44.38
N THR A 238 20.52 -37.26 44.66
CA THR A 238 21.73 -36.66 44.06
C THR A 238 21.89 -36.94 42.57
N ARG A 239 21.38 -38.09 42.09
CA ARG A 239 21.45 -38.45 40.66
C ARG A 239 20.51 -37.61 39.77
N TRP A 240 19.40 -37.16 40.35
CA TRP A 240 18.38 -36.37 39.63
C TRP A 240 18.59 -34.84 39.74
N ALA A 241 19.49 -34.35 40.61
CA ALA A 241 19.72 -32.91 40.77
C ALA A 241 20.08 -32.23 39.45
N ARG A 242 20.97 -32.81 38.65
CA ARG A 242 21.37 -32.24 37.33
C ARG A 242 20.25 -32.33 36.30
N PRO A 243 19.56 -33.46 36.09
CA PRO A 243 18.38 -33.51 35.24
C PRO A 243 17.29 -32.51 35.63
N LEU A 244 16.96 -32.37 36.90
CA LEU A 244 15.96 -31.43 37.40
C LEU A 244 16.37 -29.98 37.10
N ALA A 245 17.62 -29.62 37.38
CA ALA A 245 18.14 -28.27 37.07
C ALA A 245 18.07 -27.98 35.55
N LEU A 246 18.35 -28.98 34.68
CA LEU A 246 18.20 -28.81 33.22
C LEU A 246 16.74 -28.68 32.80
N MET A 247 15.81 -29.41 33.40
CA MET A 247 14.37 -29.25 33.14
C MET A 247 13.88 -27.88 33.58
N GLU A 248 14.28 -27.41 34.75
CA GLU A 248 13.98 -26.05 35.26
C GLU A 248 14.48 -24.98 34.29
N GLN A 249 15.74 -25.08 33.85
CA GLN A 249 16.31 -24.19 32.86
C GLN A 249 15.53 -24.18 31.54
N GLN A 250 15.12 -25.38 31.05
CA GLN A 250 14.33 -25.46 29.80
C GLN A 250 12.92 -24.88 29.99
N THR A 251 12.31 -25.06 31.14
CA THR A 251 10.99 -24.50 31.46
C THR A 251 11.06 -22.97 31.53
N ALA A 252 12.05 -22.40 32.22
CA ALA A 252 12.28 -20.96 32.26
C ALA A 252 12.56 -20.35 30.86
N ARG A 253 13.28 -21.11 30.01
CA ARG A 253 13.48 -20.71 28.62
C ARG A 253 12.17 -20.68 27.83
N MET A 254 11.33 -21.71 27.97
CA MET A 254 10.02 -21.77 27.29
C MET A 254 9.12 -20.60 27.73
N GLN A 255 9.10 -20.30 29.03
CA GLN A 255 8.34 -19.19 29.57
C GLN A 255 8.77 -17.86 28.94
N ARG A 256 10.06 -17.57 28.89
CA ARG A 256 10.59 -16.36 28.22
C ARG A 256 10.19 -16.30 26.74
N ILE A 257 10.25 -17.42 26.01
CA ILE A 257 9.81 -17.44 24.61
C ILE A 257 8.33 -17.07 24.50
N ILE A 258 7.47 -17.60 25.40
CA ILE A 258 6.03 -17.30 25.39
C ILE A 258 5.79 -15.82 25.72
N GLU A 259 6.47 -15.27 26.72
CA GLU A 259 6.38 -13.85 27.11
C GLU A 259 6.83 -12.94 25.97
N ASP A 260 7.96 -13.23 25.32
CA ASP A 260 8.47 -12.51 24.14
C ASP A 260 7.46 -12.54 22.98
N LEU A 261 6.82 -13.68 22.73
CA LEU A 261 5.82 -13.86 21.69
C LEU A 261 4.55 -13.06 21.97
N LEU A 262 4.07 -13.09 23.23
CA LEU A 262 2.89 -12.33 23.64
C LEU A 262 3.14 -10.82 23.55
N LEU A 263 4.31 -10.36 24.03
CA LEU A 263 4.71 -8.96 23.94
C LEU A 263 4.77 -8.51 22.46
N LEU A 264 5.45 -9.27 21.61
CA LEU A 264 5.58 -8.94 20.20
C LEU A 264 4.21 -8.93 19.48
N SER A 265 3.32 -9.89 19.78
CA SER A 265 1.97 -9.95 19.26
C SER A 265 1.14 -8.73 19.70
N GLY A 266 1.26 -8.29 20.96
CA GLY A 266 0.61 -7.09 21.48
C GLY A 266 1.11 -5.81 20.81
N LEU A 267 2.42 -5.69 20.63
CA LEU A 267 3.04 -4.56 19.94
C LEU A 267 2.60 -4.44 18.48
N GLU A 268 2.36 -5.56 17.77
CA GLU A 268 1.96 -5.58 16.37
C GLU A 268 0.47 -5.37 16.12
N SER A 269 -0.37 -5.88 17.01
CA SER A 269 -1.84 -5.81 16.82
C SER A 269 -2.40 -4.41 16.93
N GLY A 270 -1.64 -3.44 17.44
CA GLY A 270 -2.11 -2.07 17.64
C GLY A 270 -3.25 -1.92 18.66
N GLN A 271 -3.69 -3.03 19.27
CA GLN A 271 -4.78 -3.08 20.24
C GLN A 271 -4.28 -2.72 21.65
N GLY A 272 -3.92 -1.50 21.83
CA GLY A 272 -3.56 -0.95 23.13
C GLY A 272 -2.79 0.33 22.88
N GLY A 273 -3.35 1.48 23.23
CA GLY A 273 -2.57 2.71 23.30
C GLY A 273 -1.36 2.45 24.21
N VAL A 274 -0.19 2.92 23.79
CA VAL A 274 0.98 2.94 24.68
C VAL A 274 0.55 3.68 25.93
N ARG A 275 0.64 3.04 27.11
CA ARG A 275 0.47 3.75 28.37
C ARG A 275 1.58 4.80 28.40
N THR A 276 1.18 6.05 28.28
CA THR A 276 2.16 7.14 28.24
C THR A 276 2.34 7.62 29.67
N GLU A 277 3.43 7.23 30.28
CA GLU A 277 3.88 7.69 31.59
C GLU A 277 5.30 8.24 31.49
N GLU A 278 5.72 9.01 32.47
CA GLU A 278 7.09 9.53 32.55
C GLU A 278 8.00 8.45 33.11
N VAL A 279 8.84 7.88 32.27
CA VAL A 279 9.77 6.83 32.63
C VAL A 279 11.14 7.42 33.01
N ASP A 280 11.58 7.18 34.22
CA ASP A 280 12.92 7.48 34.68
C ASP A 280 13.92 6.48 34.07
N VAL A 281 14.65 6.92 33.06
CA VAL A 281 15.62 6.07 32.35
C VAL A 281 16.86 5.84 33.20
N GLY A 282 17.28 6.81 34.05
CA GLY A 282 18.41 6.66 34.97
C GLY A 282 18.16 5.54 35.96
N GLY A 283 17.06 5.60 36.70
CA GLY A 283 16.69 4.55 37.65
C GLY A 283 16.50 3.18 36.99
N LEU A 284 15.95 3.16 35.75
CA LEU A 284 15.85 1.92 35.00
C LEU A 284 17.22 1.33 34.61
N ILE A 285 18.21 2.15 34.29
CA ILE A 285 19.59 1.69 34.00
C ILE A 285 20.21 1.07 35.26
N ASP A 286 20.05 1.67 36.43
CA ASP A 286 20.58 1.15 37.70
C ASP A 286 20.02 -0.25 37.97
N ASP A 287 18.71 -0.45 37.86
CA ASP A 287 18.07 -1.76 37.98
C ASP A 287 18.64 -2.79 36.99
N LEU A 288 18.84 -2.38 35.73
CA LEU A 288 19.34 -3.26 34.65
C LEU A 288 20.81 -3.64 34.88
N VAL A 289 21.63 -2.76 35.41
CA VAL A 289 23.04 -3.05 35.78
C VAL A 289 23.08 -4.08 36.89
N GLU A 290 22.24 -3.94 37.93
CA GLU A 290 22.16 -4.91 39.03
C GLU A 290 21.71 -6.29 38.49
N GLU A 291 20.66 -6.33 37.70
CA GLU A 291 20.13 -7.56 37.05
C GLU A 291 21.20 -8.22 36.16
N ALA A 292 21.89 -7.44 35.33
CA ALA A 292 22.92 -7.90 34.41
C ALA A 292 24.14 -8.48 35.17
N THR A 293 24.59 -7.81 36.25
CA THR A 293 25.70 -8.26 37.09
C THR A 293 25.36 -9.57 37.81
N ALA A 294 24.15 -9.67 38.36
CA ALA A 294 23.67 -10.90 38.96
C ALA A 294 23.57 -12.07 37.98
N ALA A 295 23.12 -11.81 36.76
CA ALA A 295 22.98 -12.83 35.70
C ALA A 295 24.32 -13.31 35.14
N ALA A 296 25.31 -12.45 35.04
CA ALA A 296 26.66 -12.78 34.57
C ALA A 296 27.49 -13.60 35.56
N GLY A 297 27.20 -13.47 36.85
CA GLY A 297 27.88 -14.23 37.90
C GLY A 297 29.34 -13.80 38.12
N PRO A 298 30.20 -14.71 38.67
CA PRO A 298 31.57 -14.38 39.05
C PRO A 298 32.51 -14.06 37.88
N ASP A 299 32.16 -14.51 36.67
CA ASP A 299 32.91 -14.28 35.44
C ASP A 299 32.26 -13.14 34.60
N ALA A 300 31.68 -12.13 35.28
CA ALA A 300 31.04 -11.00 34.63
C ALA A 300 32.06 -10.09 33.92
N PRO A 301 31.77 -9.58 32.72
CA PRO A 301 32.50 -8.44 32.16
C PRO A 301 32.35 -7.20 33.08
N GLU A 302 33.24 -6.23 32.94
CA GLU A 302 33.10 -4.93 33.63
C GLU A 302 31.89 -4.18 33.06
N ILE A 303 30.85 -3.93 33.89
CA ILE A 303 29.65 -3.19 33.48
C ILE A 303 29.70 -1.80 34.14
N THR A 304 29.64 -0.76 33.29
CA THR A 304 29.63 0.64 33.73
C THR A 304 28.40 1.36 33.21
N ALA A 305 27.83 2.24 34.01
CA ALA A 305 26.70 3.08 33.64
C ALA A 305 27.04 4.57 33.74
N ASP A 306 26.60 5.36 32.75
CA ASP A 306 26.75 6.82 32.73
C ASP A 306 25.41 7.46 32.36
N ALA A 307 24.55 7.66 33.36
CA ALA A 307 23.23 8.30 33.20
C ALA A 307 23.32 9.80 33.54
N ARG A 308 23.85 10.62 32.62
CA ARG A 308 24.09 12.07 32.87
C ARG A 308 22.84 12.95 32.75
N SER A 309 21.71 12.42 32.39
CA SER A 309 20.50 13.19 32.19
C SER A 309 19.39 12.75 33.12
N GLU A 310 18.76 13.71 33.78
CA GLU A 310 17.52 13.50 34.54
C GLU A 310 16.26 13.51 33.68
N ALA A 311 16.39 13.68 32.34
CA ALA A 311 15.28 13.68 31.44
C ALA A 311 14.56 12.33 31.43
N ARG A 312 13.23 12.39 31.47
CA ARG A 312 12.36 11.22 31.46
C ARG A 312 11.84 10.97 30.05
N VAL A 313 11.54 9.73 29.74
CA VAL A 313 10.93 9.35 28.45
C VAL A 313 9.43 9.15 28.63
N LEU A 314 8.62 9.81 27.78
CA LEU A 314 7.18 9.57 27.70
C LEU A 314 6.90 8.26 26.96
N GLY A 315 6.53 7.22 27.73
CA GLY A 315 6.34 5.89 27.17
C GLY A 315 5.75 4.89 28.13
N ASP A 316 5.74 3.64 27.75
CA ASP A 316 5.34 2.50 28.56
C ASP A 316 6.58 1.92 29.26
N ALA A 317 6.63 2.02 30.59
CA ALA A 317 7.79 1.59 31.39
C ALA A 317 8.11 0.11 31.19
N GLN A 318 7.10 -0.74 31.08
CA GLN A 318 7.30 -2.18 30.88
C GLN A 318 7.90 -2.49 29.50
N HIS A 319 7.43 -1.80 28.46
CA HIS A 319 7.97 -1.94 27.12
C HIS A 319 9.41 -1.44 27.03
N LEU A 320 9.71 -0.25 27.58
CA LEU A 320 11.06 0.32 27.60
C LEU A 320 12.02 -0.55 28.41
N ARG A 321 11.60 -1.03 29.59
CA ARG A 321 12.38 -1.98 30.38
C ARG A 321 12.71 -3.24 29.57
N SER A 322 11.73 -3.82 28.88
CA SER A 322 11.95 -5.01 28.06
C SER A 322 12.93 -4.74 26.91
N ALA A 323 12.83 -3.59 26.22
CA ALA A 323 13.75 -3.24 25.15
C ALA A 323 15.18 -3.06 25.65
N PHE A 324 15.39 -2.29 26.73
CA PHE A 324 16.70 -2.01 27.26
C PHE A 324 17.34 -3.26 27.91
N SER A 325 16.56 -4.08 28.64
CA SER A 325 17.02 -5.37 29.17
C SER A 325 17.50 -6.29 28.03
N ASN A 326 16.78 -6.36 26.90
CA ASN A 326 17.23 -7.15 25.75
C ASN A 326 18.58 -6.69 25.19
N LEU A 327 18.86 -5.38 25.16
CA LEU A 327 20.15 -4.86 24.68
C LEU A 327 21.26 -5.15 25.67
N VAL A 328 21.04 -4.90 26.98
CA VAL A 328 22.02 -5.13 28.03
C VAL A 328 22.35 -6.62 28.14
N MET A 329 21.34 -7.49 28.14
CA MET A 329 21.55 -8.94 28.21
C MET A 329 22.23 -9.51 26.96
N ASN A 330 22.00 -8.93 25.79
CA ASN A 330 22.77 -9.26 24.59
C ASN A 330 24.26 -8.91 24.78
N ALA A 331 24.56 -7.72 25.27
CA ALA A 331 25.94 -7.32 25.54
C ALA A 331 26.61 -8.30 26.52
N VAL A 332 25.94 -8.65 27.65
CA VAL A 332 26.46 -9.64 28.62
C VAL A 332 26.72 -11.01 27.99
N GLN A 333 25.83 -11.47 27.11
CA GLN A 333 25.97 -12.78 26.48
C GLN A 333 27.10 -12.87 25.45
N HIS A 334 27.46 -11.74 24.83
CA HIS A 334 28.43 -11.70 23.73
C HIS A 334 29.78 -11.07 24.13
N THR A 335 29.92 -10.57 25.35
CA THR A 335 31.17 -10.01 25.90
C THR A 335 31.87 -11.07 26.72
N PRO A 336 33.18 -11.32 26.52
CA PRO A 336 33.97 -12.20 27.39
C PRO A 336 34.21 -11.59 28.78
N ALA A 337 34.66 -12.39 29.74
CA ALA A 337 34.87 -11.97 31.13
C ALA A 337 35.87 -10.82 31.29
N ASP A 338 36.84 -10.71 30.41
CA ASP A 338 37.84 -9.64 30.35
C ASP A 338 37.41 -8.41 29.56
N GLY A 339 36.18 -8.44 29.06
CA GLY A 339 35.61 -7.36 28.27
C GLY A 339 34.91 -6.32 29.12
N ARG A 340 34.38 -5.28 28.44
CA ARG A 340 33.69 -4.15 29.07
C ARG A 340 32.35 -3.91 28.37
N ILE A 341 31.33 -3.52 29.15
CA ILE A 341 30.03 -3.06 28.70
C ILE A 341 29.82 -1.67 29.31
N GLU A 342 29.48 -0.71 28.45
CA GLU A 342 29.18 0.65 28.86
C GLU A 342 27.75 1.01 28.45
N ILE A 343 26.92 1.44 29.41
CA ILE A 343 25.54 1.83 29.25
C ILE A 343 25.46 3.33 29.46
N ARG A 344 24.93 4.08 28.49
CA ARG A 344 24.85 5.54 28.56
C ARG A 344 23.43 6.03 28.33
N TRP A 345 23.04 7.05 29.11
CA TRP A 345 21.84 7.83 28.86
C TRP A 345 22.18 9.30 28.75
N ARG A 346 21.83 9.92 27.65
CA ARG A 346 22.02 11.36 27.42
C ARG A 346 20.77 11.92 26.79
N ALA A 347 20.38 13.13 27.18
CA ALA A 347 19.29 13.85 26.54
C ALA A 347 19.66 15.32 26.42
N ASP A 348 19.29 15.90 25.31
CA ASP A 348 19.49 17.33 25.00
C ASP A 348 18.28 17.85 24.20
N SER A 349 18.40 19.07 23.61
CA SER A 349 17.35 19.69 22.80
C SER A 349 17.06 18.94 21.50
N GLU A 350 17.95 18.08 21.04
CA GLU A 350 17.82 17.29 19.83
C GLU A 350 17.14 15.94 20.08
N GLY A 351 17.10 15.46 21.34
CA GLY A 351 16.45 14.23 21.73
C GLY A 351 17.17 13.48 22.84
N GLY A 352 16.72 12.23 23.07
CA GLY A 352 17.30 11.30 24.04
C GLY A 352 18.04 10.16 23.35
N LEU A 353 19.21 9.78 23.90
CA LEU A 353 20.02 8.69 23.39
C LEU A 353 20.34 7.69 24.51
N PHE A 354 19.75 6.49 24.42
CA PHE A 354 20.15 5.34 25.20
C PHE A 354 21.11 4.50 24.38
N GLU A 355 22.32 4.23 24.91
CA GLU A 355 23.38 3.53 24.21
C GLU A 355 23.91 2.37 25.04
N VAL A 356 24.10 1.21 24.43
CA VAL A 356 24.82 0.06 25.00
C VAL A 356 25.99 -0.24 24.08
N GLN A 357 27.20 -0.12 24.60
CA GLN A 357 28.45 -0.44 23.93
C GLN A 357 29.12 -1.64 24.60
N ASP A 358 29.52 -2.64 23.82
CA ASP A 358 30.25 -3.81 24.27
C ASP A 358 31.59 -3.97 23.53
N THR A 359 32.54 -4.66 24.17
CA THR A 359 33.82 -5.07 23.57
C THR A 359 33.82 -6.57 23.22
N GLY A 360 32.69 -7.10 22.81
CA GLY A 360 32.49 -8.49 22.50
C GLY A 360 33.04 -8.92 21.12
N GLU A 361 32.55 -10.06 20.66
CA GLU A 361 33.01 -10.67 19.40
C GLU A 361 32.68 -9.84 18.14
N GLY A 362 31.77 -8.86 18.24
CA GLY A 362 31.29 -8.07 17.10
C GLY A 362 30.46 -8.87 16.10
N ILE A 363 29.87 -8.17 15.15
CA ILE A 363 28.89 -8.72 14.20
C ILE A 363 29.36 -8.41 12.76
N PRO A 364 29.44 -9.41 11.85
CA PRO A 364 29.74 -9.16 10.47
C PRO A 364 28.68 -8.26 9.77
N ALA A 365 29.13 -7.34 8.92
CA ALA A 365 28.29 -6.31 8.30
C ALA A 365 27.10 -6.89 7.49
N GLU A 366 27.26 -8.08 6.91
CA GLU A 366 26.22 -8.80 6.14
C GLU A 366 25.02 -9.20 7.01
N HIS A 367 25.19 -9.33 8.33
CA HIS A 367 24.13 -9.70 9.26
C HIS A 367 23.40 -8.48 9.86
N LEU A 368 24.00 -7.28 9.89
CA LEU A 368 23.43 -6.09 10.54
C LEU A 368 22.01 -5.76 10.06
N PRO A 369 21.68 -5.78 8.76
CA PRO A 369 20.31 -5.46 8.29
C PRO A 369 19.26 -6.46 8.77
N ARG A 370 19.67 -7.67 9.15
CA ARG A 370 18.79 -8.78 9.48
C ARG A 370 18.64 -9.03 10.96
N LEU A 371 19.45 -8.39 11.80
CA LEU A 371 19.47 -8.64 13.26
C LEU A 371 18.12 -8.41 13.95
N THR A 372 17.28 -7.53 13.40
CA THR A 372 15.95 -7.24 13.92
C THR A 372 14.85 -8.13 13.32
N GLU A 373 15.21 -9.11 12.46
CA GLU A 373 14.28 -10.12 12.00
C GLU A 373 13.99 -11.12 13.14
N ARG A 374 12.75 -11.60 13.23
CA ARG A 374 12.35 -12.56 14.28
C ARG A 374 13.07 -13.88 14.12
N PHE A 375 13.57 -14.42 15.24
CA PHE A 375 14.32 -15.68 15.31
C PHE A 375 15.64 -15.67 14.53
N TYR A 376 16.06 -14.51 14.03
CA TYR A 376 17.33 -14.39 13.33
C TYR A 376 18.51 -14.50 14.28
N ARG A 377 19.55 -15.23 13.87
CA ARG A 377 20.77 -15.50 14.64
C ARG A 377 21.94 -15.63 13.70
N VAL A 378 23.06 -15.01 14.04
CA VAL A 378 24.31 -15.09 13.27
C VAL A 378 24.89 -16.52 13.34
N ASP A 379 24.91 -17.14 14.54
CA ASP A 379 25.34 -18.52 14.78
C ASP A 379 24.29 -19.27 15.58
N VAL A 380 23.55 -20.15 14.91
CA VAL A 380 22.45 -20.92 15.49
C VAL A 380 22.93 -21.90 16.55
N ALA A 381 24.12 -22.51 16.39
CA ALA A 381 24.62 -23.55 17.31
C ALA A 381 25.12 -22.95 18.62
N ARG A 382 25.86 -21.85 18.57
CA ARG A 382 26.43 -21.15 19.71
C ARG A 382 25.37 -20.42 20.52
N SER A 383 24.44 -19.75 19.83
CA SER A 383 23.34 -19.03 20.47
C SER A 383 22.36 -19.95 21.18
N ARG A 384 22.13 -21.20 20.74
CA ARG A 384 21.30 -22.17 21.44
C ARG A 384 21.87 -22.54 22.80
N ARG A 385 23.19 -22.65 22.93
CA ARG A 385 23.88 -22.95 24.20
C ARG A 385 23.77 -21.80 25.19
N ARG A 386 23.76 -20.55 24.70
CA ARG A 386 23.64 -19.33 25.52
C ARG A 386 22.20 -18.88 25.80
N GLY A 387 21.19 -19.63 25.32
CA GLY A 387 19.77 -19.41 25.68
C GLY A 387 19.04 -18.31 24.93
N GLY A 388 19.63 -17.67 23.93
CA GLY A 388 18.98 -16.63 23.16
C GLY A 388 17.75 -17.14 22.38
N THR A 389 16.68 -16.34 22.30
CA THR A 389 15.44 -16.68 21.58
C THR A 389 15.47 -16.20 20.13
N GLY A 390 16.29 -15.21 19.80
CA GLY A 390 16.28 -14.50 18.53
C GLY A 390 15.08 -13.56 18.36
N LEU A 391 14.35 -13.28 19.45
CA LEU A 391 13.22 -12.35 19.48
C LEU A 391 13.60 -10.98 20.07
N GLY A 392 14.63 -10.93 20.91
CA GLY A 392 14.97 -9.72 21.68
C GLY A 392 15.16 -8.46 20.82
N LEU A 393 15.97 -8.52 19.76
CA LEU A 393 16.18 -7.35 18.89
C LEU A 393 14.93 -7.00 18.04
N ALA A 394 14.09 -7.97 17.73
CA ALA A 394 12.79 -7.70 17.11
C ALA A 394 11.86 -6.95 18.08
N ILE A 395 11.86 -7.34 19.38
CA ILE A 395 11.13 -6.63 20.43
C ILE A 395 11.66 -5.20 20.57
N VAL A 396 12.99 -5.01 20.67
CA VAL A 396 13.60 -3.66 20.72
C VAL A 396 13.10 -2.79 19.59
N LYS A 397 13.17 -3.28 18.35
CA LYS A 397 12.71 -2.53 17.19
C LYS A 397 11.23 -2.13 17.28
N HIS A 398 10.34 -3.06 17.63
CA HIS A 398 8.91 -2.77 17.72
C HIS A 398 8.56 -1.84 18.88
N VAL A 399 9.22 -1.99 20.02
CA VAL A 399 9.07 -1.06 21.15
C VAL A 399 9.50 0.34 20.74
N LEU A 400 10.66 0.50 20.13
CA LEU A 400 11.15 1.81 19.69
C LEU A 400 10.22 2.45 18.65
N GLN A 401 9.73 1.66 17.69
CA GLN A 401 8.75 2.14 16.70
C GLN A 401 7.45 2.66 17.36
N LYS A 402 6.98 2.03 18.44
CA LYS A 402 5.81 2.49 19.20
C LYS A 402 6.08 3.78 19.99
N HIS A 403 7.34 4.08 20.27
CA HIS A 403 7.78 5.29 20.97
C HIS A 403 8.38 6.33 20.01
N ASP A 404 8.12 6.23 18.69
CA ASP A 404 8.65 7.12 17.63
C ASP A 404 10.19 7.20 17.64
N ALA A 405 10.86 6.22 18.26
CA ALA A 405 12.30 6.12 18.39
C ALA A 405 12.92 5.22 17.32
N ARG A 406 14.23 5.33 17.13
CA ARG A 406 15.01 4.57 16.15
C ARG A 406 16.08 3.74 16.82
N LEU A 407 16.38 2.56 16.25
CA LEU A 407 17.50 1.72 16.60
C LEU A 407 18.60 1.86 15.55
N ASP A 408 19.78 2.28 15.97
CA ASP A 408 20.99 2.29 15.16
C ASP A 408 21.98 1.26 15.72
N ILE A 409 22.65 0.51 14.84
CA ILE A 409 23.56 -0.58 15.20
C ILE A 409 24.86 -0.41 14.44
N GLU A 410 25.96 -0.28 15.18
CA GLU A 410 27.33 -0.27 14.66
C GLU A 410 28.09 -1.43 15.26
N SER A 411 28.82 -2.20 14.46
CA SER A 411 29.61 -3.32 14.95
C SER A 411 30.79 -3.60 14.05
N VAL A 412 31.90 -4.00 14.68
CA VAL A 412 33.12 -4.42 14.02
C VAL A 412 33.58 -5.75 14.64
N VAL A 413 33.78 -6.76 13.79
CA VAL A 413 34.22 -8.10 14.22
C VAL A 413 35.54 -8.01 14.98
N GLY A 414 35.61 -8.60 16.17
CA GLY A 414 36.76 -8.60 17.05
C GLY A 414 36.98 -7.30 17.84
N VAL A 415 36.12 -6.29 17.70
CA VAL A 415 36.20 -5.02 18.46
C VAL A 415 35.03 -4.88 19.40
N GLY A 416 33.79 -5.20 18.93
CA GLY A 416 32.57 -5.10 19.71
C GLY A 416 31.42 -4.50 18.91
N SER A 417 30.32 -4.18 19.62
CA SER A 417 29.10 -3.61 19.04
C SER A 417 28.60 -2.41 19.84
N THR A 418 27.88 -1.53 19.17
CA THR A 418 27.19 -0.38 19.80
C THR A 418 25.77 -0.34 19.31
N PHE A 419 24.83 -0.39 20.23
CA PHE A 419 23.39 -0.30 19.98
C PHE A 419 22.88 1.02 20.53
N ARG A 420 22.23 1.84 19.69
CA ARG A 420 21.73 3.16 20.03
C ARG A 420 20.22 3.25 19.82
N CYS A 421 19.51 3.68 20.87
CA CYS A 421 18.08 3.98 20.83
C CYS A 421 17.90 5.49 20.87
N ALA A 422 17.54 6.10 19.74
CA ALA A 422 17.36 7.55 19.61
C ALA A 422 15.88 7.92 19.73
N PHE A 423 15.55 8.68 20.77
CA PHE A 423 14.21 9.19 21.06
C PHE A 423 14.07 10.64 20.58
N PRO A 424 12.96 11.01 19.90
CA PRO A 424 12.75 12.40 19.48
C PRO A 424 12.45 13.30 20.67
N PRO A 425 12.69 14.64 20.57
CA PRO A 425 12.40 15.60 21.64
C PRO A 425 10.96 15.57 22.13
N SER A 426 10.00 15.23 21.26
CA SER A 426 8.59 15.10 21.60
C SER A 426 8.27 13.97 22.59
N ARG A 427 9.21 13.06 22.82
CA ARG A 427 9.11 11.96 23.77
C ARG A 427 9.91 12.19 25.05
N LEU A 428 10.48 13.37 25.23
CA LEU A 428 11.24 13.72 26.42
C LEU A 428 10.48 14.71 27.31
N VAL A 429 10.58 14.49 28.60
CA VAL A 429 10.23 15.46 29.64
C VAL A 429 11.52 15.82 30.33
N VAL A 430 11.97 17.04 30.12
CA VAL A 430 13.09 17.62 30.85
C VAL A 430 12.50 18.15 32.16
N ALA A 431 13.04 17.78 33.31
CA ALA A 431 12.66 18.43 34.56
C ALA A 431 13.02 19.92 34.41
N ASP A 432 12.00 20.79 34.41
CA ASP A 432 12.25 22.22 34.58
C ASP A 432 12.98 22.39 35.92
N ASN A 433 14.25 22.73 35.85
CA ASN A 433 14.91 23.33 37.01
C ASN A 433 14.15 24.63 37.28
N GLU A 434 13.19 24.60 38.22
CA GLU A 434 12.71 25.81 38.85
C GLU A 434 13.95 26.54 39.34
N ASP A 435 14.36 27.53 38.55
CA ASP A 435 15.33 28.54 38.93
C ASP A 435 14.79 29.18 40.24
N ASP A 436 15.29 28.71 41.38
CA ASP A 436 15.00 29.26 42.70
C ASP A 436 15.58 30.68 42.71
N GLY A 437 14.88 31.55 42.05
CA GLY A 437 15.10 33.00 42.06
C GLY A 437 14.92 33.57 43.45
N ARG A 438 15.77 33.17 44.37
CA ARG A 438 16.03 33.90 45.60
C ARG A 438 16.96 35.07 45.26
N ASP A 439 16.32 36.16 44.97
CA ASP A 439 16.92 37.49 44.97
C ASP A 439 17.53 37.73 46.38
N PRO A 440 18.85 37.91 46.52
CA PRO A 440 19.46 38.30 47.80
C PRO A 440 19.45 39.82 47.94
N ALA A 441 18.27 40.39 48.28
CA ALA A 441 18.20 41.76 48.71
C ALA A 441 16.98 42.00 49.60
N ASP A 442 17.13 41.86 50.92
CA ASP A 442 16.85 42.88 51.92
C ASP A 442 17.29 42.36 53.32
#